data_623828a87d6b1877e9b8cfc98099db49
#
_entry.id   623828a87d6b1877e9b8cfc98099db49
#
_cell.length_a   1.000
_cell.length_b   1.000
_cell.length_c   1.000
_cell.angle_alpha   90.00
_cell.angle_beta   90.00
_cell.angle_gamma   90.00
#
_symmetry.space_group_name_H-M   'P 1'
#
loop_
_entity.id
_entity.type
_entity.pdbx_description
1 polymer ?
#
loop_
_entity_poly.entity_id
_entity_poly.type
_entity_poly.pdbx_seq_one_letter_code
_entity_poly.pdbx_strand_id
1 'polypeptide(L)'
;MNVLNKINDNPQERAIYNSPDNVFNWSWPKVPRHKFLEEKNKAYDFGLKSLLIPLDIAHVLKTPYPATIPSILARYIRLKKEDMLSHQFIASGEIYYVLEGQGITKNNNVKIEWSKGDVFCLPGGYITDHLSLSEDSILFCVTNEPILSFENLTPKNDKNNSIKPTHWTNEKIHSHLNEIYKRPKTNETAGVAIQFSSPETLPSRNTIPMINTAINTLEKGGDQRPHRHNGAALTLAIQADSIYSKIENERINWEEGVVLITPGTELHSHHNRGSKRMMSFVVQDEGLHFYLRTTGFSWV
;
A
#
# COMPACT_ATOMS: atom_id res chain seq x y z
N MET A 1 40.86 2.00 3.26
CA MET A 1 41.23 2.80 2.08
C MET A 1 40.10 2.68 1.06
N ASN A 2 39.25 3.72 0.94
CA ASN A 2 38.19 3.74 -0.05
C ASN A 2 38.80 4.06 -1.42
N VAL A 3 38.99 3.04 -2.22
CA VAL A 3 39.21 3.23 -3.66
C VAL A 3 37.85 3.54 -4.26
N LEU A 4 37.47 4.81 -4.25
CA LEU A 4 36.47 5.33 -5.19
C LEU A 4 37.10 5.14 -6.58
N ASN A 5 36.77 4.04 -7.25
CA ASN A 5 37.07 3.88 -8.66
C ASN A 5 36.49 5.12 -9.35
N LYS A 6 37.38 5.95 -9.95
CA LYS A 6 36.97 7.01 -10.87
C LYS A 6 36.14 6.31 -11.93
N ILE A 7 34.83 6.58 -11.90
CA ILE A 7 33.91 6.10 -12.95
C ILE A 7 34.44 6.78 -14.23
N ASN A 8 34.94 5.98 -15.15
CA ASN A 8 35.44 6.47 -16.42
C ASN A 8 34.26 6.97 -17.27
N ASP A 9 34.35 8.19 -17.77
CA ASP A 9 33.28 8.78 -18.58
C ASP A 9 33.28 8.29 -20.05
N ASN A 10 34.28 7.50 -20.43
CA ASN A 10 34.31 6.87 -21.74
C ASN A 10 33.23 5.77 -21.83
N PRO A 11 32.22 5.89 -22.71
CA PRO A 11 31.14 4.91 -22.82
C PRO A 11 31.60 3.46 -23.08
N GLN A 12 32.69 3.28 -23.82
CA GLN A 12 33.21 1.93 -24.12
C GLN A 12 33.83 1.28 -22.88
N GLU A 13 34.50 2.05 -22.02
CA GLU A 13 35.12 1.56 -20.79
C GLU A 13 34.09 1.34 -19.67
N ARG A 14 32.90 1.90 -19.80
CA ARG A 14 31.76 1.65 -18.89
C ARG A 14 31.01 0.37 -19.21
N ALA A 15 31.22 -0.23 -20.40
CA ALA A 15 30.50 -1.42 -20.82
C ALA A 15 30.95 -2.65 -20.02
N ILE A 16 30.00 -3.33 -19.39
CA ILE A 16 30.24 -4.59 -18.66
C ILE A 16 29.48 -5.70 -19.39
N TYR A 17 30.17 -6.80 -19.66
CA TYR A 17 29.61 -7.98 -20.31
C TYR A 17 29.43 -9.09 -19.28
N ASN A 18 28.19 -9.55 -19.10
CA ASN A 18 27.86 -10.61 -18.16
C ASN A 18 27.80 -11.96 -18.92
N SER A 19 28.44 -12.99 -18.35
CA SER A 19 28.39 -14.35 -18.86
C SER A 19 27.16 -15.09 -18.31
N PRO A 20 26.77 -16.24 -18.91
CA PRO A 20 25.69 -17.08 -18.37
C PRO A 20 25.91 -17.52 -16.92
N ASP A 21 27.16 -17.60 -16.46
CA ASP A 21 27.52 -18.03 -15.10
C ASP A 21 27.04 -17.05 -14.02
N ASN A 22 26.85 -15.79 -14.37
CA ASN A 22 26.45 -14.75 -13.41
C ASN A 22 25.19 -13.98 -13.78
N VAL A 23 24.70 -14.07 -15.02
CA VAL A 23 23.52 -13.30 -15.48
C VAL A 23 22.22 -13.69 -14.79
N PHE A 24 22.11 -14.92 -14.29
CA PHE A 24 20.95 -15.45 -13.57
C PHE A 24 21.13 -15.46 -12.04
N ASN A 25 22.24 -14.98 -11.52
CA ASN A 25 22.52 -14.91 -10.09
C ASN A 25 22.04 -13.57 -9.53
N TRP A 26 20.79 -13.55 -9.07
CA TRP A 26 20.19 -12.35 -8.46
C TRP A 26 20.75 -12.13 -7.06
N SER A 27 21.35 -10.98 -6.84
CA SER A 27 21.91 -10.58 -5.55
C SER A 27 20.97 -9.72 -4.69
N TRP A 28 19.78 -9.41 -5.19
CA TRP A 28 18.83 -8.58 -4.48
C TRP A 28 18.09 -9.37 -3.39
N PRO A 29 17.95 -8.81 -2.18
CA PRO A 29 17.21 -9.46 -1.11
C PRO A 29 15.76 -9.68 -1.49
N LYS A 30 15.20 -10.79 -1.03
CA LYS A 30 13.75 -11.01 -1.13
C LYS A 30 13.00 -10.01 -0.27
N VAL A 31 11.79 -9.65 -0.67
CA VAL A 31 10.86 -8.92 0.20
C VAL A 31 10.60 -9.74 1.46
N PRO A 32 10.86 -9.21 2.66
CA PRO A 32 10.66 -9.96 3.89
C PRO A 32 9.19 -10.00 4.30
N ARG A 33 8.79 -10.98 5.11
CA ARG A 33 7.62 -10.88 5.95
C ARG A 33 7.94 -9.92 7.07
N HIS A 34 7.16 -8.86 7.21
CA HIS A 34 7.43 -7.82 8.21
C HIS A 34 6.13 -7.28 8.81
N LYS A 35 6.21 -6.84 10.06
CA LYS A 35 5.10 -6.26 10.82
C LYS A 35 5.56 -4.92 11.40
N PHE A 36 4.93 -3.83 10.99
CA PHE A 36 5.29 -2.45 11.38
C PHE A 36 4.61 -2.05 12.70
N LEU A 37 5.06 -2.66 13.79
CA LEU A 37 4.49 -2.43 15.13
C LEU A 37 5.01 -1.13 15.77
N GLU A 38 6.29 -0.84 15.62
CA GLU A 38 6.90 0.36 16.19
C GLU A 38 6.36 1.63 15.55
N GLU A 39 6.23 1.64 14.22
CA GLU A 39 5.69 2.74 13.46
C GLU A 39 4.21 2.97 13.77
N LYS A 40 3.43 1.89 13.91
CA LYS A 40 2.05 1.96 14.37
C LYS A 40 1.97 2.57 15.78
N ASN A 41 2.77 2.09 16.72
CA ASN A 41 2.76 2.61 18.09
C ASN A 41 3.12 4.10 18.11
N LYS A 42 4.09 4.53 17.30
CA LYS A 42 4.45 5.94 17.12
C LYS A 42 3.29 6.75 16.51
N ALA A 43 2.55 6.20 15.55
CA ALA A 43 1.39 6.87 14.95
C ALA A 43 0.27 7.10 15.97
N TYR A 44 0.07 6.16 16.89
CA TYR A 44 -0.95 6.24 17.95
C TYR A 44 -0.45 6.86 19.26
N ASP A 45 0.78 7.37 19.31
CA ASP A 45 1.25 8.16 20.45
C ASP A 45 0.69 9.60 20.37
N PHE A 46 -0.42 9.83 21.08
CA PHE A 46 -1.11 11.12 21.10
C PHE A 46 -0.32 12.25 21.79
N GLY A 47 0.84 11.98 22.37
CA GLY A 47 1.78 12.97 22.87
C GLY A 47 2.65 13.62 21.79
N LEU A 48 2.78 12.99 20.62
CA LEU A 48 3.62 13.49 19.53
C LEU A 48 2.92 14.59 18.72
N LYS A 49 3.72 15.47 18.11
CA LYS A 49 3.27 16.44 17.10
C LYS A 49 2.82 15.78 15.80
N SER A 50 2.26 16.55 14.87
CA SER A 50 1.99 16.12 13.51
C SER A 50 3.28 15.72 12.80
N LEU A 51 3.30 14.54 12.17
CA LEU A 51 4.47 14.01 11.46
C LEU A 51 4.13 12.92 10.47
N LEU A 52 5.03 12.71 9.51
CA LEU A 52 5.06 11.56 8.61
C LEU A 52 5.88 10.44 9.27
N ILE A 53 5.38 9.21 9.24
CA ILE A 53 6.04 8.03 9.80
C ILE A 53 6.17 7.01 8.66
N PRO A 54 7.29 6.98 7.94
CA PRO A 54 7.50 6.02 6.86
C PRO A 54 7.63 4.60 7.42
N LEU A 55 7.05 3.64 6.71
CA LEU A 55 7.21 2.21 6.93
C LEU A 55 8.40 1.74 6.08
N ASP A 56 9.59 2.15 6.49
CA ASP A 56 10.80 2.05 5.68
C ASP A 56 11.69 0.90 6.12
N ILE A 57 11.89 -0.06 5.22
CA ILE A 57 12.83 -1.17 5.37
C ILE A 57 13.91 -1.18 4.27
N ALA A 58 14.24 -0.02 3.72
CA ALA A 58 15.26 0.14 2.67
C ALA A 58 16.59 -0.58 3.02
N HIS A 59 16.99 -0.55 4.30
CA HIS A 59 18.20 -1.24 4.78
C HIS A 59 18.14 -2.76 4.59
N VAL A 60 16.96 -3.38 4.71
CA VAL A 60 16.73 -4.81 4.44
C VAL A 60 16.68 -5.08 2.95
N LEU A 61 15.98 -4.23 2.20
CA LEU A 61 15.81 -4.34 0.75
C LEU A 61 17.09 -3.96 -0.03
N LYS A 62 18.06 -3.31 0.63
CA LYS A 62 19.28 -2.73 0.03
C LYS A 62 18.96 -1.72 -1.09
N THR A 63 17.91 -0.92 -0.91
CA THR A 63 17.60 0.20 -1.79
C THR A 63 18.26 1.48 -1.27
N PRO A 64 18.73 2.39 -2.16
CA PRO A 64 19.34 3.66 -1.75
C PRO A 64 18.32 4.76 -1.42
N TYR A 65 17.03 4.45 -1.43
CA TYR A 65 15.90 5.32 -1.15
C TYR A 65 14.90 4.59 -0.23
N PRO A 66 14.06 5.32 0.52
CA PRO A 66 13.05 4.72 1.39
C PRO A 66 12.09 3.82 0.61
N ALA A 67 11.79 2.64 1.17
CA ALA A 67 10.88 1.67 0.57
C ALA A 67 10.27 0.75 1.63
N THR A 68 8.97 0.48 1.53
CA THR A 68 8.29 -0.58 2.29
C THR A 68 8.40 -1.93 1.57
N ILE A 69 8.23 -1.90 0.26
CA ILE A 69 8.57 -2.96 -0.70
C ILE A 69 9.22 -2.27 -1.91
N PRO A 70 9.89 -2.96 -2.82
CA PRO A 70 10.61 -2.33 -3.92
C PRO A 70 9.79 -1.37 -4.78
N SER A 71 8.48 -1.55 -4.82
CA SER A 71 7.54 -0.78 -5.64
C SER A 71 6.73 0.27 -4.88
N ILE A 72 6.64 0.19 -3.54
CA ILE A 72 5.73 1.00 -2.72
C ILE A 72 6.45 1.51 -1.47
N LEU A 73 6.21 2.78 -1.16
CA LEU A 73 6.48 3.36 0.14
C LEU A 73 5.16 3.68 0.83
N ALA A 74 4.92 3.02 1.96
CA ALA A 74 3.78 3.27 2.83
C ALA A 74 4.21 4.13 4.02
N ARG A 75 3.26 4.85 4.61
CA ARG A 75 3.49 5.66 5.80
C ARG A 75 2.21 5.91 6.58
N TYR A 76 2.34 6.16 7.87
CA TYR A 76 1.29 6.81 8.64
C TYR A 76 1.50 8.33 8.57
N ILE A 77 0.40 9.07 8.50
CA ILE A 77 0.37 10.53 8.64
C ILE A 77 -0.41 10.81 9.91
N ARG A 78 0.30 11.25 10.94
CA ARG A 78 -0.29 11.68 12.18
C ARG A 78 -0.54 13.17 12.15
N LEU A 79 -1.73 13.60 12.51
CA LEU A 79 -2.14 15.01 12.60
C LEU A 79 -2.69 15.29 13.99
N LYS A 80 -2.17 16.29 14.66
CA LYS A 80 -2.82 16.84 15.85
C LYS A 80 -4.07 17.61 15.46
N LYS A 81 -5.00 17.68 16.41
CA LYS A 81 -6.19 18.50 16.27
C LYS A 81 -5.84 19.93 15.84
N GLU A 82 -6.53 20.43 14.82
CA GLU A 82 -6.37 21.77 14.25
C GLU A 82 -4.97 22.08 13.68
N ASP A 83 -4.12 21.06 13.57
CA ASP A 83 -2.78 21.20 12.99
C ASP A 83 -2.80 20.85 11.50
N MET A 84 -1.93 21.49 10.75
CA MET A 84 -1.75 21.29 9.32
C MET A 84 -0.38 20.68 9.04
N LEU A 85 -0.36 19.67 8.18
CA LEU A 85 0.87 19.07 7.71
C LEU A 85 0.90 19.11 6.19
N SER A 86 1.99 19.64 5.63
CA SER A 86 2.22 19.73 4.18
C SER A 86 3.32 18.79 3.76
N HIS A 87 3.19 18.20 2.58
CA HIS A 87 4.23 17.40 1.95
C HIS A 87 4.13 17.49 0.42
N GLN A 88 5.18 17.01 -0.27
CA GLN A 88 5.18 16.81 -1.72
C GLN A 88 5.92 15.51 -2.02
N PHE A 89 5.20 14.46 -2.42
CA PHE A 89 5.80 13.18 -2.78
C PHE A 89 6.11 13.12 -4.27
N ILE A 90 7.30 12.63 -4.60
CA ILE A 90 7.69 12.36 -5.99
C ILE A 90 7.12 10.98 -6.38
N ALA A 91 5.82 10.96 -6.61
CA ALA A 91 5.04 9.77 -6.92
C ALA A 91 4.06 10.06 -8.06
N SER A 92 3.61 9.03 -8.78
CA SER A 92 2.53 9.17 -9.76
C SER A 92 1.20 9.51 -9.10
N GLY A 93 0.96 8.97 -7.92
CA GLY A 93 -0.23 9.18 -7.12
C GLY A 93 -0.06 8.81 -5.67
N GLU A 94 -0.99 9.28 -4.88
CA GLU A 94 -1.08 9.10 -3.44
C GLU A 94 -2.43 8.47 -3.11
N ILE A 95 -2.43 7.36 -2.36
CA ILE A 95 -3.64 6.66 -1.94
C ILE A 95 -3.71 6.74 -0.42
N TYR A 96 -4.88 7.05 0.12
CA TYR A 96 -5.12 7.26 1.53
C TYR A 96 -6.25 6.38 2.06
N TYR A 97 -6.06 5.87 3.27
CA TYR A 97 -7.11 5.30 4.11
C TYR A 97 -7.13 6.08 5.43
N VAL A 98 -8.30 6.55 5.86
CA VAL A 98 -8.46 7.28 7.12
C VAL A 98 -8.64 6.30 8.27
N LEU A 99 -7.61 6.14 9.10
CA LEU A 99 -7.63 5.28 10.28
C LEU A 99 -8.40 5.89 11.44
N GLU A 100 -8.14 7.17 11.73
CA GLU A 100 -8.77 7.90 12.85
C GLU A 100 -9.03 9.35 12.47
N GLY A 101 -10.10 9.91 13.03
CA GLY A 101 -10.43 11.33 12.95
C GLY A 101 -11.20 11.74 11.69
N GLN A 102 -11.24 13.04 11.49
CA GLN A 102 -11.86 13.71 10.34
C GLN A 102 -11.10 14.98 9.99
N GLY A 103 -11.11 15.35 8.72
CA GLY A 103 -10.33 16.49 8.28
C GLY A 103 -10.52 16.85 6.82
N ILE A 104 -9.56 17.63 6.34
CA ILE A 104 -9.54 18.16 4.98
C ILE A 104 -8.16 17.88 4.39
N THR A 105 -8.15 17.39 3.15
CA THR A 105 -6.94 17.35 2.32
C THR A 105 -7.11 18.25 1.12
N LYS A 106 -6.10 19.10 0.88
CA LYS A 106 -6.00 19.91 -0.33
C LYS A 106 -4.81 19.44 -1.16
N ASN A 107 -5.01 19.29 -2.46
CA ASN A 107 -3.99 18.97 -3.44
C ASN A 107 -4.28 19.76 -4.70
N ASN A 108 -3.40 20.69 -5.05
CA ASN A 108 -3.65 21.64 -6.13
C ASN A 108 -5.01 22.36 -5.94
N ASN A 109 -5.93 22.26 -6.89
CA ASN A 109 -7.25 22.90 -6.87
C ASN A 109 -8.36 22.01 -6.28
N VAL A 110 -8.02 20.87 -5.70
CA VAL A 110 -8.99 19.90 -5.17
C VAL A 110 -8.96 19.92 -3.65
N LYS A 111 -10.14 19.87 -3.06
CA LYS A 111 -10.38 19.72 -1.63
C LYS A 111 -11.20 18.46 -1.40
N ILE A 112 -10.71 17.57 -0.54
CA ILE A 112 -11.43 16.39 -0.05
C ILE A 112 -11.67 16.55 1.44
N GLU A 113 -12.93 16.50 1.86
CA GLU A 113 -13.31 16.36 3.27
C GLU A 113 -13.48 14.88 3.56
N TRP A 114 -12.78 14.39 4.56
CA TRP A 114 -12.71 12.96 4.87
C TRP A 114 -13.02 12.67 6.34
N SER A 115 -13.47 11.45 6.59
CA SER A 115 -13.77 10.91 7.92
C SER A 115 -13.21 9.49 8.04
N LYS A 116 -13.12 8.98 9.27
CA LYS A 116 -12.66 7.61 9.56
C LYS A 116 -13.33 6.57 8.66
N GLY A 117 -12.52 5.72 8.04
CA GLY A 117 -12.93 4.66 7.14
C GLY A 117 -13.03 5.08 5.67
N ASP A 118 -12.86 6.35 5.34
CA ASP A 118 -12.81 6.82 3.96
C ASP A 118 -11.51 6.38 3.27
N VAL A 119 -11.62 6.17 1.95
CA VAL A 119 -10.50 5.97 1.04
C VAL A 119 -10.51 7.09 0.02
N PHE A 120 -9.34 7.64 -0.31
CA PHE A 120 -9.25 8.58 -1.42
C PHE A 120 -7.89 8.49 -2.13
N CYS A 121 -7.83 8.91 -3.38
CA CYS A 121 -6.58 9.03 -4.10
C CYS A 121 -6.43 10.40 -4.76
N LEU A 122 -5.19 10.82 -4.91
CA LEU A 122 -4.79 12.11 -5.45
C LEU A 122 -3.64 11.92 -6.46
N PRO A 123 -3.50 12.78 -7.47
CA PRO A 123 -2.30 12.80 -8.30
C PRO A 123 -1.09 13.24 -7.46
N GLY A 124 0.03 12.56 -7.64
CA GLY A 124 1.30 12.90 -6.98
C GLY A 124 2.03 14.07 -7.63
N GLY A 125 3.13 14.49 -7.00
CA GLY A 125 3.98 15.59 -7.50
C GLY A 125 3.48 17.01 -7.17
N TYR A 126 2.30 17.13 -6.57
CA TYR A 126 1.78 18.40 -6.05
C TYR A 126 2.04 18.54 -4.55
N ILE A 127 1.99 19.76 -4.05
CA ILE A 127 1.91 19.98 -2.60
C ILE A 127 0.54 19.49 -2.12
N THR A 128 0.56 18.64 -1.11
CA THR A 128 -0.63 18.11 -0.44
C THR A 128 -0.64 18.58 1.00
N ASP A 129 -1.71 19.27 1.39
CA ASP A 129 -1.94 19.79 2.71
C ASP A 129 -3.03 19.00 3.41
N HIS A 130 -2.76 18.51 4.61
CA HIS A 130 -3.74 17.85 5.48
C HIS A 130 -4.03 18.71 6.71
N LEU A 131 -5.30 18.89 7.01
CA LEU A 131 -5.78 19.58 8.21
C LEU A 131 -6.70 18.65 9.00
N SER A 132 -6.39 18.40 10.27
CA SER A 132 -7.31 17.74 11.20
C SER A 132 -8.30 18.72 11.78
N LEU A 133 -9.61 18.38 11.83
CA LEU A 133 -10.66 19.34 12.23
C LEU A 133 -11.06 19.23 13.70
N SER A 134 -11.38 18.03 14.19
CA SER A 134 -12.06 17.88 15.48
C SER A 134 -11.22 17.21 16.56
N GLU A 135 -10.34 16.34 16.16
CA GLU A 135 -9.52 15.50 17.04
C GLU A 135 -8.23 15.11 16.33
N ASP A 136 -7.31 14.50 17.05
CA ASP A 136 -6.11 13.93 16.43
C ASP A 136 -6.51 12.89 15.38
N SER A 137 -5.87 12.95 14.22
CA SER A 137 -6.20 12.10 13.09
C SER A 137 -5.00 11.28 12.65
N ILE A 138 -5.28 10.08 12.10
CA ILE A 138 -4.27 9.20 11.55
C ILE A 138 -4.74 8.73 10.17
N LEU A 139 -3.93 9.02 9.15
CA LEU A 139 -4.12 8.47 7.81
C LEU A 139 -3.01 7.45 7.52
N PHE A 140 -3.36 6.42 6.79
CA PHE A 140 -2.41 5.53 6.13
C PHE A 140 -2.28 5.98 4.68
N CYS A 141 -1.06 6.23 4.22
CA CYS A 141 -0.77 6.70 2.87
C CYS A 141 0.18 5.76 2.16
N VAL A 142 -0.05 5.49 0.88
CA VAL A 142 0.84 4.70 0.03
C VAL A 142 1.11 5.39 -1.29
N THR A 143 2.35 5.28 -1.76
CA THR A 143 2.84 5.89 -2.98
C THR A 143 3.78 4.94 -3.73
N ASN A 144 3.99 5.18 -5.03
CA ASN A 144 4.96 4.46 -5.84
C ASN A 144 6.32 5.18 -5.97
N GLU A 145 6.69 5.99 -4.97
CA GLU A 145 7.98 6.71 -4.94
C GLU A 145 9.19 5.81 -5.22
N PRO A 146 9.28 4.57 -4.68
CA PRO A 146 10.44 3.71 -4.95
C PRO A 146 10.66 3.41 -6.43
N ILE A 147 9.60 3.19 -7.21
CA ILE A 147 9.71 2.96 -8.65
C ILE A 147 10.22 4.22 -9.37
N LEU A 148 9.70 5.39 -9.03
CA LEU A 148 10.15 6.63 -9.64
C LEU A 148 11.61 6.92 -9.26
N SER A 149 12.00 6.63 -8.03
CA SER A 149 13.39 6.76 -7.58
C SER A 149 14.32 5.77 -8.30
N PHE A 150 13.89 4.52 -8.50
CA PHE A 150 14.65 3.50 -9.23
C PHE A 150 14.90 3.90 -10.67
N GLU A 151 13.88 4.41 -11.36
CA GLU A 151 13.93 4.83 -12.76
C GLU A 151 14.41 6.28 -12.96
N ASN A 152 14.69 7.01 -11.84
CA ASN A 152 15.04 8.44 -11.86
C ASN A 152 14.00 9.29 -12.61
N LEU A 153 12.72 9.06 -12.32
CA LEU A 153 11.58 9.74 -12.95
C LEU A 153 10.94 10.76 -12.01
N THR A 154 10.26 11.73 -12.62
CA THR A 154 9.39 12.67 -11.92
C THR A 154 8.00 12.69 -12.57
N PRO A 155 6.93 12.85 -11.78
CA PRO A 155 5.58 12.89 -12.33
C PRO A 155 5.39 14.17 -13.19
N LYS A 156 4.69 14.04 -14.29
CA LYS A 156 4.22 15.20 -15.06
C LYS A 156 2.98 15.80 -14.40
N ASN A 157 3.07 17.06 -14.04
CA ASN A 157 1.94 17.84 -13.51
C ASN A 157 1.16 18.49 -14.67
N ASP A 158 0.50 17.69 -15.49
CA ASP A 158 -0.29 18.16 -16.62
C ASP A 158 -1.76 17.69 -16.55
N LYS A 159 -2.59 18.24 -17.46
CA LYS A 159 -4.03 17.93 -17.53
C LYS A 159 -4.31 16.47 -17.93
N ASN A 160 -3.33 15.77 -18.49
CA ASN A 160 -3.45 14.40 -18.98
C ASN A 160 -3.03 13.35 -17.95
N ASN A 161 -2.87 13.75 -16.68
CA ASN A 161 -2.57 12.80 -15.62
C ASN A 161 -3.67 11.71 -15.56
N SER A 162 -3.26 10.45 -15.63
CA SER A 162 -4.16 9.29 -15.56
C SER A 162 -4.79 9.08 -14.17
N ILE A 163 -4.28 9.78 -13.17
CA ILE A 163 -4.81 9.72 -11.80
C ILE A 163 -5.61 10.99 -11.57
N LYS A 164 -6.90 10.82 -11.30
CA LYS A 164 -7.80 11.90 -10.94
C LYS A 164 -8.17 11.80 -9.46
N PRO A 165 -8.35 12.94 -8.77
CA PRO A 165 -8.85 12.92 -7.41
C PRO A 165 -10.14 12.12 -7.30
N THR A 166 -10.14 11.09 -6.47
CA THR A 166 -11.28 10.20 -6.29
C THR A 166 -11.48 9.91 -4.81
N HIS A 167 -12.73 9.90 -4.34
CA HIS A 167 -13.07 9.71 -2.94
C HIS A 167 -14.16 8.64 -2.80
N TRP A 168 -13.87 7.60 -2.04
CA TRP A 168 -14.79 6.51 -1.69
C TRP A 168 -15.12 6.65 -0.20
N THR A 169 -16.33 7.08 0.10
CA THR A 169 -16.74 7.32 1.49
C THR A 169 -17.01 6.01 2.22
N ASN A 170 -16.72 5.97 3.50
CA ASN A 170 -16.95 4.84 4.39
C ASN A 170 -18.40 4.31 4.29
N GLU A 171 -19.37 5.20 4.22
CA GLU A 171 -20.79 4.85 4.06
C GLU A 171 -21.04 4.01 2.78
N LYS A 172 -20.52 4.49 1.63
CA LYS A 172 -20.65 3.77 0.36
C LYS A 172 -19.88 2.45 0.35
N ILE A 173 -18.69 2.41 0.96
CA ILE A 173 -17.90 1.18 1.12
C ILE A 173 -18.71 0.14 1.88
N HIS A 174 -19.28 0.48 3.03
CA HIS A 174 -20.10 -0.44 3.83
C HIS A 174 -21.40 -0.83 3.12
N SER A 175 -22.05 0.10 2.42
CA SER A 175 -23.25 -0.19 1.62
C SER A 175 -22.95 -1.26 0.56
N HIS A 176 -21.87 -1.10 -0.21
CA HIS A 176 -21.47 -2.07 -1.22
C HIS A 176 -21.05 -3.42 -0.62
N LEU A 177 -20.31 -3.44 0.50
CA LEU A 177 -19.99 -4.68 1.20
C LEU A 177 -21.26 -5.43 1.61
N ASN A 178 -22.25 -4.73 2.17
CA ASN A 178 -23.53 -5.32 2.57
C ASN A 178 -24.27 -5.93 1.39
N GLU A 179 -24.24 -5.29 0.20
CA GLU A 179 -24.84 -5.85 -1.00
C GLU A 179 -24.11 -7.12 -1.48
N ILE A 180 -22.79 -7.16 -1.37
CA ILE A 180 -22.01 -8.35 -1.74
C ILE A 180 -22.31 -9.50 -0.75
N TYR A 181 -22.44 -9.22 0.54
CA TYR A 181 -22.79 -10.22 1.55
C TYR A 181 -24.14 -10.90 1.33
N LYS A 182 -25.08 -10.26 0.64
CA LYS A 182 -26.37 -10.84 0.26
C LYS A 182 -26.30 -11.84 -0.89
N ARG A 183 -25.17 -11.84 -1.64
CA ARG A 183 -24.99 -12.72 -2.82
C ARG A 183 -24.62 -14.14 -2.38
N PRO A 184 -25.00 -15.18 -3.14
CA PRO A 184 -24.54 -16.54 -2.89
C PRO A 184 -23.01 -16.62 -2.92
N LYS A 185 -22.43 -17.32 -1.95
CA LYS A 185 -21.00 -17.59 -1.92
C LYS A 185 -20.66 -18.70 -2.92
N THR A 186 -19.59 -18.55 -3.66
CA THR A 186 -19.02 -19.58 -4.54
C THR A 186 -17.69 -20.08 -4.00
N ASN A 187 -17.24 -21.27 -4.40
CA ASN A 187 -15.94 -21.83 -4.00
C ASN A 187 -14.74 -21.04 -4.57
N GLU A 188 -14.99 -20.12 -5.49
CA GLU A 188 -13.96 -19.27 -6.11
C GLU A 188 -13.77 -17.94 -5.36
N THR A 189 -14.55 -17.70 -4.29
CA THR A 189 -14.52 -16.43 -3.56
C THR A 189 -13.49 -16.49 -2.44
N ALA A 190 -12.38 -15.74 -2.56
CA ALA A 190 -11.32 -15.61 -1.54
C ALA A 190 -11.75 -14.89 -0.26
N GLY A 191 -12.97 -14.41 -0.19
CA GLY A 191 -13.54 -13.58 0.86
C GLY A 191 -14.49 -12.56 0.24
N VAL A 192 -15.13 -11.72 1.05
CA VAL A 192 -15.92 -10.60 0.57
C VAL A 192 -15.05 -9.36 0.54
N ALA A 193 -14.83 -8.83 -0.66
CA ALA A 193 -13.94 -7.71 -0.89
C ALA A 193 -14.55 -6.67 -1.83
N ILE A 194 -14.12 -5.43 -1.67
CA ILE A 194 -14.34 -4.33 -2.62
C ILE A 194 -12.99 -3.83 -3.07
N GLN A 195 -12.77 -3.80 -4.38
CA GLN A 195 -11.60 -3.20 -5.00
C GLN A 195 -11.94 -1.80 -5.50
N PHE A 196 -11.00 -0.86 -5.36
CA PHE A 196 -11.19 0.54 -5.71
C PHE A 196 -10.61 0.85 -7.09
N SER A 197 -11.41 1.53 -7.91
CA SER A 197 -10.99 2.03 -9.22
C SER A 197 -11.74 3.31 -9.58
N SER A 198 -11.22 4.06 -10.54
CA SER A 198 -11.84 5.24 -11.13
C SER A 198 -12.20 4.98 -12.61
N PRO A 199 -12.91 5.88 -13.30
CA PRO A 199 -13.14 5.73 -14.73
C PRO A 199 -11.86 5.58 -15.54
N GLU A 200 -10.77 6.25 -15.15
CA GLU A 200 -9.46 6.22 -15.83
C GLU A 200 -8.76 4.85 -15.68
N THR A 201 -9.01 4.16 -14.57
CA THR A 201 -8.39 2.86 -14.23
C THR A 201 -9.33 1.68 -14.34
N LEU A 202 -10.59 1.89 -14.73
CA LEU A 202 -11.62 0.85 -14.80
C LEU A 202 -11.20 -0.40 -15.60
N PRO A 203 -10.52 -0.29 -16.76
CA PRO A 203 -10.12 -1.47 -17.53
C PRO A 203 -9.19 -2.43 -16.76
N SER A 204 -8.28 -1.90 -15.95
CA SER A 204 -7.36 -2.68 -15.12
C SER A 204 -7.86 -2.89 -13.70
N ARG A 205 -8.92 -2.15 -13.27
CA ARG A 205 -9.50 -2.17 -11.92
C ARG A 205 -8.50 -1.81 -10.81
N ASN A 206 -7.47 -1.04 -11.14
CA ASN A 206 -6.49 -0.56 -10.17
C ASN A 206 -6.95 0.77 -9.56
N THR A 207 -6.43 1.10 -8.40
CA THR A 207 -6.67 2.41 -7.76
C THR A 207 -5.83 3.50 -8.44
N ILE A 208 -4.56 3.19 -8.68
CA ILE A 208 -3.66 3.93 -9.58
C ILE A 208 -2.96 2.93 -10.50
N PRO A 209 -2.32 3.34 -11.60
CA PRO A 209 -1.89 2.42 -12.67
C PRO A 209 -1.19 1.14 -12.22
N MET A 210 -0.27 1.21 -11.26
CA MET A 210 0.48 0.04 -10.80
C MET A 210 0.02 -0.54 -9.45
N ILE A 211 -0.85 0.17 -8.72
CA ILE A 211 -1.29 -0.23 -7.39
C ILE A 211 -2.80 -0.48 -7.41
N ASN A 212 -3.20 -1.65 -6.98
CA ASN A 212 -4.58 -1.95 -6.64
C ASN A 212 -4.76 -1.94 -5.12
N THR A 213 -5.93 -1.48 -4.68
CA THR A 213 -6.31 -1.50 -3.27
C THR A 213 -7.71 -2.07 -3.11
N ALA A 214 -7.94 -2.70 -1.96
CA ALA A 214 -9.20 -3.31 -1.62
C ALA A 214 -9.49 -3.23 -0.12
N ILE A 215 -10.77 -3.18 0.24
CA ILE A 215 -11.21 -3.62 1.56
C ILE A 215 -11.53 -5.10 1.48
N ASN A 216 -10.78 -5.91 2.22
CA ASN A 216 -11.06 -7.33 2.39
C ASN A 216 -11.72 -7.57 3.73
N THR A 217 -12.68 -8.49 3.74
CA THR A 217 -13.41 -8.89 4.96
C THR A 217 -13.51 -10.40 5.05
N LEU A 218 -13.54 -10.90 6.28
CA LEU A 218 -13.73 -12.32 6.56
C LEU A 218 -14.66 -12.48 7.76
N GLU A 219 -15.75 -13.24 7.59
CA GLU A 219 -16.73 -13.47 8.65
C GLU A 219 -16.10 -14.16 9.86
N LYS A 220 -16.77 -14.05 11.02
CA LYS A 220 -16.43 -14.79 12.22
C LYS A 220 -16.29 -16.30 11.92
N GLY A 221 -15.18 -16.89 12.36
CA GLY A 221 -14.85 -18.30 12.13
C GLY A 221 -14.45 -18.64 10.69
N GLY A 222 -14.38 -17.62 9.80
CA GLY A 222 -14.06 -17.81 8.39
C GLY A 222 -12.58 -18.08 8.15
N ASP A 223 -12.33 -18.87 7.13
CA ASP A 223 -10.99 -19.13 6.59
C ASP A 223 -10.97 -18.70 5.12
N GLN A 224 -9.93 -17.95 4.76
CA GLN A 224 -9.62 -17.69 3.37
C GLN A 224 -8.88 -18.89 2.79
N ARG A 225 -9.29 -19.34 1.61
CA ARG A 225 -8.58 -20.40 0.90
C ARG A 225 -7.14 -20.00 0.61
N PRO A 226 -6.15 -20.90 0.83
CA PRO A 226 -4.77 -20.62 0.50
C PRO A 226 -4.58 -20.29 -0.98
N HIS A 227 -3.80 -19.25 -1.25
CA HIS A 227 -3.54 -18.77 -2.61
C HIS A 227 -2.18 -18.07 -2.67
N ARG A 228 -1.73 -17.82 -3.90
CA ARG A 228 -0.54 -17.00 -4.19
C ARG A 228 -0.83 -16.09 -5.36
N HIS A 229 -0.09 -14.99 -5.41
CA HIS A 229 -0.08 -14.03 -6.51
C HIS A 229 1.31 -13.40 -6.65
N ASN A 230 1.62 -12.80 -7.79
CA ASN A 230 2.95 -12.25 -8.07
C ASN A 230 3.21 -10.95 -7.30
N GLY A 231 2.21 -10.09 -7.15
CA GLY A 231 2.37 -8.84 -6.39
C GLY A 231 2.64 -9.09 -4.92
N ALA A 232 3.44 -8.26 -4.30
CA ALA A 232 3.54 -8.19 -2.84
C ALA A 232 2.32 -7.44 -2.27
N ALA A 233 1.87 -7.83 -1.08
CA ALA A 233 0.74 -7.19 -0.42
C ALA A 233 1.16 -6.50 0.88
N LEU A 234 0.68 -5.26 1.06
CA LEU A 234 0.67 -4.55 2.34
C LEU A 234 -0.75 -4.65 2.90
N THR A 235 -0.90 -5.30 4.04
CA THR A 235 -2.19 -5.49 4.70
C THR A 235 -2.27 -4.63 5.94
N LEU A 236 -3.05 -3.55 5.89
CA LEU A 236 -3.40 -2.75 7.06
C LEU A 236 -4.56 -3.41 7.78
N ALA A 237 -4.36 -3.83 9.02
CA ALA A 237 -5.39 -4.44 9.86
C ALA A 237 -6.32 -3.37 10.43
N ILE A 238 -7.59 -3.33 9.98
CA ILE A 238 -8.59 -2.36 10.44
C ILE A 238 -9.39 -2.92 11.62
N GLN A 239 -9.86 -4.15 11.50
CA GLN A 239 -10.57 -4.87 12.56
C GLN A 239 -9.95 -6.27 12.67
N ALA A 240 -9.28 -6.54 13.79
CA ALA A 240 -8.33 -7.66 13.89
C ALA A 240 -8.42 -8.43 15.21
N ASP A 241 -9.62 -8.55 15.79
CA ASP A 241 -9.82 -9.40 16.97
C ASP A 241 -9.54 -10.87 16.63
N SER A 242 -8.47 -11.44 17.21
CA SER A 242 -8.07 -12.84 17.03
C SER A 242 -7.89 -13.27 15.57
N ILE A 243 -7.34 -12.39 14.76
CA ILE A 243 -7.03 -12.62 13.34
C ILE A 243 -5.57 -13.02 13.18
N TYR A 244 -5.29 -13.91 12.23
CA TYR A 244 -3.93 -14.23 11.83
C TYR A 244 -3.84 -14.56 10.33
N SER A 245 -2.65 -14.34 9.77
CA SER A 245 -2.23 -14.86 8.48
C SER A 245 -1.41 -16.11 8.66
N LYS A 246 -1.57 -17.08 7.76
CA LYS A 246 -0.61 -18.16 7.56
C LYS A 246 0.12 -17.87 6.25
N ILE A 247 1.43 -17.65 6.32
CA ILE A 247 2.27 -17.37 5.14
C ILE A 247 3.32 -18.46 5.09
N GLU A 248 3.25 -19.33 4.09
CA GLU A 248 3.99 -20.60 4.04
C GLU A 248 3.79 -21.38 5.35
N ASN A 249 4.84 -21.60 6.13
CA ASN A 249 4.80 -22.32 7.40
C ASN A 249 4.73 -21.39 8.63
N GLU A 250 4.62 -20.09 8.44
CA GLU A 250 4.62 -19.11 9.53
C GLU A 250 3.21 -18.59 9.81
N ARG A 251 2.88 -18.46 11.11
CA ARG A 251 1.67 -17.81 11.60
C ARG A 251 2.01 -16.41 12.10
N ILE A 252 1.35 -15.40 11.55
CA ILE A 252 1.50 -13.99 11.93
C ILE A 252 0.18 -13.50 12.50
N ASN A 253 0.15 -13.20 13.81
CA ASN A 253 -1.05 -12.63 14.43
C ASN A 253 -1.16 -11.14 14.09
N TRP A 254 -2.39 -10.70 13.81
CA TRP A 254 -2.69 -9.31 13.51
C TRP A 254 -2.90 -8.50 14.80
N GLU A 255 -2.68 -7.20 14.67
CA GLU A 255 -3.04 -6.17 15.65
C GLU A 255 -3.67 -5.00 14.90
N GLU A 256 -4.74 -4.42 15.44
CA GLU A 256 -5.43 -3.30 14.80
C GLU A 256 -4.48 -2.11 14.57
N GLY A 257 -4.60 -1.50 13.42
CA GLY A 257 -3.77 -0.39 12.97
C GLY A 257 -2.38 -0.78 12.46
N VAL A 258 -1.96 -2.06 12.54
CA VAL A 258 -0.65 -2.52 12.08
C VAL A 258 -0.69 -2.86 10.59
N VAL A 259 0.40 -2.57 9.90
CA VAL A 259 0.65 -3.01 8.52
C VAL A 259 1.55 -4.25 8.51
N LEU A 260 1.18 -5.22 7.69
CA LEU A 260 1.88 -6.48 7.47
C LEU A 260 2.33 -6.59 6.02
N ILE A 261 3.52 -7.12 5.76
CA ILE A 261 3.99 -7.48 4.42
C ILE A 261 3.74 -8.98 4.18
N THR A 262 3.03 -9.29 3.09
CA THR A 262 3.01 -10.62 2.48
C THR A 262 3.83 -10.55 1.19
N PRO A 263 4.99 -11.24 1.12
CA PRO A 263 5.81 -11.24 -0.08
C PRO A 263 5.07 -11.86 -1.29
N GLY A 264 5.38 -11.35 -2.48
CA GLY A 264 4.87 -11.94 -3.72
C GLY A 264 5.26 -13.41 -3.85
N THR A 265 4.40 -14.20 -4.50
CA THR A 265 4.56 -15.64 -4.76
C THR A 265 4.48 -16.57 -3.54
N GLU A 266 4.51 -16.07 -2.32
CA GLU A 266 4.36 -16.91 -1.13
C GLU A 266 2.91 -17.35 -0.94
N LEU A 267 2.74 -18.64 -0.59
CA LEU A 267 1.43 -19.20 -0.28
C LEU A 267 0.89 -18.59 1.01
N HIS A 268 -0.30 -18.02 0.97
CA HIS A 268 -0.88 -17.40 2.14
C HIS A 268 -2.39 -17.54 2.24
N SER A 269 -2.88 -17.39 3.46
CA SER A 269 -4.30 -17.39 3.82
C SER A 269 -4.53 -16.56 5.07
N HIS A 270 -5.77 -16.08 5.26
CA HIS A 270 -6.16 -15.33 6.44
C HIS A 270 -7.25 -16.10 7.22
N HIS A 271 -7.22 -15.98 8.54
CA HIS A 271 -8.08 -16.76 9.42
C HIS A 271 -8.69 -15.85 10.50
N ASN A 272 -10.00 -15.91 10.64
CA ASN A 272 -10.72 -15.16 11.67
C ASN A 272 -11.18 -16.11 12.79
N ARG A 273 -10.62 -15.95 13.97
CA ARG A 273 -11.01 -16.71 15.19
C ARG A 273 -11.65 -15.81 16.24
N GLY A 274 -11.89 -14.55 15.88
CA GLY A 274 -12.51 -13.56 16.75
C GLY A 274 -14.04 -13.62 16.76
N SER A 275 -14.61 -12.70 17.51
CA SER A 275 -16.07 -12.57 17.69
C SER A 275 -16.73 -11.68 16.63
N LYS A 276 -15.94 -10.90 15.92
CA LYS A 276 -16.37 -9.91 14.92
C LYS A 276 -15.87 -10.27 13.52
N ARG A 277 -16.44 -9.61 12.50
CA ARG A 277 -15.91 -9.66 11.13
C ARG A 277 -14.51 -9.07 11.10
N MET A 278 -13.57 -9.74 10.46
CA MET A 278 -12.26 -9.17 10.11
C MET A 278 -12.45 -8.13 9.00
N MET A 279 -11.69 -7.04 9.07
CA MET A 279 -11.59 -6.05 8.01
C MET A 279 -10.14 -5.59 7.85
N SER A 280 -9.69 -5.49 6.61
CA SER A 280 -8.36 -4.96 6.26
C SER A 280 -8.42 -4.09 5.03
N PHE A 281 -7.51 -3.11 4.95
CA PHE A 281 -7.20 -2.40 3.72
C PHE A 281 -5.94 -3.00 3.12
N VAL A 282 -6.07 -3.58 1.94
CA VAL A 282 -4.98 -4.27 1.25
C VAL A 282 -4.49 -3.41 0.09
N VAL A 283 -3.18 -3.29 -0.02
CA VAL A 283 -2.48 -2.58 -1.09
C VAL A 283 -1.52 -3.56 -1.76
N GLN A 284 -1.57 -3.65 -3.08
CA GLN A 284 -0.72 -4.57 -3.84
C GLN A 284 -0.14 -3.86 -5.07
N ASP A 285 1.07 -4.23 -5.46
CA ASP A 285 1.67 -3.84 -6.73
C ASP A 285 1.25 -4.75 -7.90
N GLU A 286 0.19 -5.51 -7.71
CA GLU A 286 -0.39 -6.41 -8.70
C GLU A 286 -0.82 -5.67 -9.98
N GLY A 287 -1.13 -4.38 -9.90
CA GLY A 287 -1.43 -3.55 -11.06
C GLY A 287 -0.30 -3.51 -12.09
N LEU A 288 0.95 -3.56 -11.64
CA LEU A 288 2.09 -3.70 -12.53
C LEU A 288 2.07 -5.05 -13.26
N HIS A 289 1.78 -6.15 -12.54
CA HIS A 289 1.66 -7.49 -13.14
C HIS A 289 0.49 -7.60 -14.11
N PHE A 290 -0.62 -6.92 -13.86
CA PHE A 290 -1.72 -6.82 -14.82
C PHE A 290 -1.28 -6.11 -16.10
N TYR A 291 -0.56 -5.00 -15.97
CA TYR A 291 -0.03 -4.29 -17.12
C TYR A 291 0.95 -5.14 -17.94
N LEU A 292 1.84 -5.85 -17.28
CA LEU A 292 2.82 -6.76 -17.90
C LEU A 292 2.22 -8.08 -18.41
N ARG A 293 0.94 -8.40 -18.13
CA ARG A 293 0.25 -9.69 -18.45
C ARG A 293 0.90 -10.88 -17.75
N THR A 294 1.48 -10.66 -16.59
CA THR A 294 2.18 -11.66 -15.77
C THR A 294 1.44 -11.94 -14.45
N THR A 295 0.12 -11.83 -14.44
CA THR A 295 -0.69 -12.19 -13.28
C THR A 295 -0.48 -13.64 -12.91
N GLY A 296 -0.11 -13.90 -11.66
CA GLY A 296 0.21 -15.24 -11.17
C GLY A 296 -0.71 -15.73 -10.07
N PHE A 297 -1.99 -15.30 -10.08
CA PHE A 297 -2.94 -15.77 -9.09
C PHE A 297 -3.26 -17.25 -9.26
N SER A 298 -3.15 -18.01 -8.18
CA SER A 298 -3.53 -19.42 -8.14
C SER A 298 -4.04 -19.83 -6.75
N TRP A 299 -5.08 -20.66 -6.76
CA TRP A 299 -5.53 -21.40 -5.58
C TRP A 299 -4.70 -22.66 -5.34
N VAL A 300 -4.55 -23.05 -4.06
CA VAL A 300 -3.94 -24.30 -3.64
C VAL A 300 -4.94 -25.16 -2.89
#